data_7d73aa798454242f212d208996988400
#
_entry.id   7d73aa798454242f212d208996988400
#
_cell.length_a   1.000
_cell.length_b   1.000
_cell.length_c   1.000
_cell.angle_alpha   90.00
_cell.angle_beta   90.00
_cell.angle_gamma   90.00
#
_symmetry.space_group_name_H-M   'P 1'
#
loop_
_entity.id
_entity.type
_entity.pdbx_description
1 polymer ?
#
loop_
_entity_poly.entity_id
_entity_poly.type
_entity_poly.pdbx_seq_one_letter_code
_entity_poly.pdbx_strand_id
1 'polypeptide(L)'
;QTGTYFQEGVRGNDSAVRAWIVDLRGNGGGLTSAAVSALGAFSGEGDLIYFVDQDGESAAQRYSGKDLTDKPAIVLMDSGSASASEIFAGGVLGTGSGIVIGTRSYGKGVAQVLYDESNCPYLHGDAVKVTAYRFYCAGGNTTDRIGVVPTLYIPQDQAVAAARLLSGEKT
;
A
#
# COMPACT_ATOMS: atom_id res chain seq x y z
N GLN A 1 -7.82 -12.63 0.87
CA GLN A 1 -9.15 -12.15 1.35
C GLN A 1 -9.23 -10.62 1.40
N THR A 2 -8.32 -9.90 2.11
CA THR A 2 -8.41 -8.43 2.26
C THR A 2 -8.42 -7.71 0.91
N GLY A 3 -7.51 -8.04 -0.01
CA GLY A 3 -7.46 -7.43 -1.33
C GLY A 3 -8.75 -7.67 -2.14
N THR A 4 -9.31 -8.87 -2.06
CA THR A 4 -10.57 -9.22 -2.73
C THR A 4 -11.75 -8.41 -2.19
N TYR A 5 -11.92 -8.36 -0.86
CA TYR A 5 -12.97 -7.57 -0.24
C TYR A 5 -12.85 -6.08 -0.55
N PHE A 6 -11.62 -5.56 -0.60
CA PHE A 6 -11.36 -4.18 -0.99
C PHE A 6 -11.85 -3.92 -2.42
N GLN A 7 -11.47 -4.77 -3.38
CA GLN A 7 -11.89 -4.65 -4.77
C GLN A 7 -13.41 -4.79 -4.95
N GLU A 8 -14.05 -5.70 -4.22
CA GLU A 8 -15.51 -5.84 -4.21
C GLU A 8 -16.18 -4.56 -3.70
N GLY A 9 -15.63 -3.96 -2.63
CA GLY A 9 -16.11 -2.69 -2.09
C GLY A 9 -16.02 -1.55 -3.10
N VAL A 10 -14.88 -1.43 -3.80
CA VAL A 10 -14.69 -0.43 -4.85
C VAL A 10 -15.69 -0.68 -5.98
N ARG A 11 -15.73 -1.88 -6.54
CA ARG A 11 -16.62 -2.24 -7.66
C ARG A 11 -18.09 -2.00 -7.35
N GLY A 12 -18.53 -2.36 -6.13
CA GLY A 12 -19.94 -2.27 -5.74
C GLY A 12 -20.43 -0.85 -5.49
N ASN A 13 -19.53 0.13 -5.23
CA ASN A 13 -19.92 1.46 -4.82
C ASN A 13 -19.37 2.57 -5.74
N ASP A 14 -18.62 2.24 -6.77
CA ASP A 14 -17.90 3.22 -7.59
C ASP A 14 -18.82 4.26 -8.24
N SER A 15 -20.00 3.87 -8.69
CA SER A 15 -20.98 4.77 -9.31
C SER A 15 -21.57 5.82 -8.34
N ALA A 16 -21.47 5.58 -7.03
CA ALA A 16 -22.06 6.42 -5.98
C ALA A 16 -21.07 7.45 -5.39
N VAL A 17 -19.78 7.36 -5.73
CA VAL A 17 -18.72 8.18 -5.12
C VAL A 17 -18.02 9.09 -6.14
N ARG A 18 -17.33 10.12 -5.67
CA ARG A 18 -16.50 11.03 -6.47
C ARG A 18 -15.00 10.80 -6.24
N ALA A 19 -14.66 10.26 -5.09
CA ALA A 19 -13.32 9.90 -4.70
C ALA A 19 -13.39 8.81 -3.63
N TRP A 20 -12.31 8.10 -3.43
CA TRP A 20 -12.17 7.05 -2.43
C TRP A 20 -11.27 7.55 -1.28
N ILE A 21 -11.76 7.49 -0.06
CA ILE A 21 -10.96 7.77 1.13
C ILE A 21 -10.52 6.43 1.71
N VAL A 22 -9.20 6.18 1.71
CA VAL A 22 -8.58 4.97 2.25
C VAL A 22 -7.83 5.32 3.52
N ASP A 23 -8.39 4.94 4.67
CA ASP A 23 -7.77 5.23 5.96
C ASP A 23 -6.82 4.11 6.38
N LEU A 24 -5.52 4.40 6.34
CA LEU A 24 -4.42 3.52 6.74
C LEU A 24 -3.74 3.98 8.03
N ARG A 25 -4.32 4.92 8.76
CA ARG A 25 -3.75 5.38 10.04
C ARG A 25 -3.71 4.24 11.05
N GLY A 26 -2.58 4.08 11.73
CA GLY A 26 -2.35 2.99 12.66
C GLY A 26 -2.28 1.59 12.02
N ASN A 27 -2.31 1.48 10.71
CA ASN A 27 -2.25 0.18 10.01
C ASN A 27 -0.79 -0.23 9.77
N GLY A 28 -0.29 -1.19 10.53
CA GLY A 28 1.08 -1.71 10.44
C GLY A 28 1.39 -2.55 9.20
N GLY A 29 0.43 -2.69 8.28
CA GLY A 29 0.58 -3.44 7.03
C GLY A 29 0.05 -4.87 7.11
N GLY A 30 0.62 -5.74 6.29
CA GLY A 30 0.17 -7.13 6.15
C GLY A 30 0.80 -7.77 4.91
N LEU A 31 0.01 -8.53 4.16
CA LEU A 31 0.47 -9.19 2.94
C LEU A 31 0.70 -8.21 1.80
N THR A 32 1.85 -8.29 1.14
CA THR A 32 2.16 -7.48 -0.04
C THR A 32 1.18 -7.72 -1.19
N SER A 33 0.72 -8.96 -1.37
CA SER A 33 -0.29 -9.31 -2.37
C SER A 33 -1.62 -8.61 -2.15
N ALA A 34 -2.01 -8.34 -0.90
CA ALA A 34 -3.21 -7.58 -0.60
C ALA A 34 -3.05 -6.10 -0.97
N ALA A 35 -1.87 -5.52 -0.71
CA ALA A 35 -1.57 -4.14 -1.12
C ALA A 35 -1.55 -3.99 -2.65
N VAL A 36 -0.92 -4.94 -3.37
CA VAL A 36 -0.92 -4.97 -4.84
C VAL A 36 -2.34 -5.07 -5.41
N SER A 37 -3.17 -5.97 -4.84
CA SER A 37 -4.56 -6.10 -5.28
C SER A 37 -5.37 -4.83 -5.02
N ALA A 38 -5.18 -4.19 -3.88
CA ALA A 38 -5.88 -2.95 -3.54
C ALA A 38 -5.42 -1.78 -4.42
N LEU A 39 -4.10 -1.62 -4.62
CA LEU A 39 -3.53 -0.59 -5.48
C LEU A 39 -3.98 -0.77 -6.94
N GLY A 40 -3.97 -2.01 -7.44
CA GLY A 40 -4.41 -2.34 -8.79
C GLY A 40 -5.86 -1.96 -9.10
N ALA A 41 -6.71 -1.84 -8.06
CA ALA A 41 -8.07 -1.32 -8.24
C ALA A 41 -8.09 0.12 -8.75
N PHE A 42 -7.06 0.91 -8.48
CA PHE A 42 -6.93 2.31 -8.91
C PHE A 42 -5.97 2.50 -10.08
N SER A 43 -4.90 1.72 -10.15
CA SER A 43 -3.83 1.91 -11.14
C SER A 43 -3.98 1.03 -12.38
N GLY A 44 -4.77 -0.04 -12.31
CA GLY A 44 -4.82 -1.05 -13.36
C GLY A 44 -3.57 -1.92 -13.43
N GLU A 45 -3.37 -2.56 -14.58
CA GLU A 45 -2.29 -3.49 -14.85
C GLU A 45 -0.91 -2.82 -14.75
N GLY A 46 0.02 -3.49 -14.05
CA GLY A 46 1.40 -3.01 -13.95
C GLY A 46 2.20 -3.72 -12.88
N ASP A 47 3.50 -3.46 -12.86
CA ASP A 47 4.41 -3.87 -11.79
C ASP A 47 4.29 -2.84 -10.66
N LEU A 48 3.66 -3.24 -9.55
CA LEU A 48 3.24 -2.33 -8.50
C LEU A 48 4.18 -2.30 -7.29
N ILE A 49 5.07 -3.31 -7.18
CA ILE A 49 6.13 -3.38 -6.18
C ILE A 49 7.32 -4.13 -6.75
N TYR A 50 8.51 -3.68 -6.40
CA TYR A 50 9.77 -4.34 -6.75
C TYR A 50 10.48 -4.77 -5.47
N PHE A 51 11.01 -5.98 -5.46
CA PHE A 51 11.82 -6.52 -4.39
C PHE A 51 13.26 -6.64 -4.89
N VAL A 52 14.21 -6.19 -4.08
CA VAL A 52 15.64 -6.30 -4.36
C VAL A 52 16.29 -7.04 -3.20
N ASP A 53 16.99 -8.13 -3.47
CA ASP A 53 17.72 -8.89 -2.47
C ASP A 53 19.12 -8.32 -2.18
N GLN A 54 19.89 -9.04 -1.37
CA GLN A 54 21.25 -8.63 -0.98
C GLN A 54 22.24 -8.64 -2.15
N ASP A 55 21.97 -9.45 -3.19
CA ASP A 55 22.86 -9.63 -4.34
C ASP A 55 22.48 -8.63 -5.47
N GLY A 56 21.43 -7.85 -5.26
CA GLY A 56 20.91 -6.86 -6.21
C GLY A 56 19.95 -7.46 -7.25
N GLU A 57 19.62 -8.74 -7.12
CA GLU A 57 18.62 -9.37 -7.96
C GLU A 57 17.23 -8.81 -7.63
N SER A 58 16.46 -8.53 -8.67
CA SER A 58 15.15 -7.89 -8.52
C SER A 58 14.02 -8.75 -9.06
N ALA A 59 12.88 -8.72 -8.35
CA ALA A 59 11.63 -9.32 -8.78
C ALA A 59 10.49 -8.33 -8.60
N ALA A 60 9.55 -8.31 -9.54
CA ALA A 60 8.36 -7.48 -9.44
C ALA A 60 7.15 -8.31 -9.04
N GLN A 61 6.24 -7.69 -8.28
CA GLN A 61 4.90 -8.23 -8.09
C GLN A 61 3.93 -7.41 -8.93
N ARG A 62 3.36 -8.10 -9.93
CA ARG A 62 2.50 -7.51 -10.95
C ARG A 62 1.03 -7.66 -10.58
N TYR A 63 0.25 -6.64 -10.87
CA TYR A 63 -1.20 -6.73 -10.99
C TYR A 63 -1.58 -6.88 -12.46
N SER A 64 -2.41 -7.88 -12.79
CA SER A 64 -2.77 -8.23 -14.18
C SER A 64 -4.21 -7.87 -14.53
N GLY A 65 -4.94 -7.25 -13.60
CA GLY A 65 -6.32 -6.82 -13.81
C GLY A 65 -6.41 -5.40 -14.36
N LYS A 66 -7.62 -5.05 -14.80
CA LYS A 66 -7.94 -3.65 -15.10
C LYS A 66 -8.18 -2.87 -13.81
N ASP A 67 -8.06 -1.55 -13.87
CA ASP A 67 -8.59 -0.65 -12.86
C ASP A 67 -10.11 -0.85 -12.67
N LEU A 68 -10.57 -0.59 -11.48
CA LEU A 68 -11.98 -0.72 -11.10
C LEU A 68 -12.67 0.62 -10.95
N THR A 69 -11.90 1.71 -11.01
CA THR A 69 -12.36 3.08 -10.83
C THR A 69 -11.42 4.05 -11.53
N ASP A 70 -11.98 5.09 -12.12
CA ASP A 70 -11.27 6.27 -12.64
C ASP A 70 -11.17 7.39 -11.59
N LYS A 71 -11.71 7.16 -10.39
CA LYS A 71 -11.78 8.16 -9.32
C LYS A 71 -10.52 8.12 -8.45
N PRO A 72 -10.05 9.28 -7.99
CA PRO A 72 -8.81 9.35 -7.21
C PRO A 72 -8.95 8.71 -5.82
N ALA A 73 -7.86 8.12 -5.35
CA ALA A 73 -7.69 7.72 -3.96
C ALA A 73 -7.16 8.89 -3.12
N ILE A 74 -7.76 9.14 -1.96
CA ILE A 74 -7.26 10.03 -0.91
C ILE A 74 -6.86 9.14 0.25
N VAL A 75 -5.56 8.94 0.44
CA VAL A 75 -5.03 8.01 1.44
C VAL A 75 -4.67 8.77 2.72
N LEU A 76 -5.22 8.34 3.86
CA LEU A 76 -4.87 8.87 5.17
C LEU A 76 -3.76 8.03 5.78
N MET A 77 -2.67 8.66 6.21
CA MET A 77 -1.54 7.99 6.88
C MET A 77 -1.07 8.71 8.13
N ASP A 78 -0.39 7.94 8.97
CA ASP A 78 0.32 8.43 10.14
C ASP A 78 1.59 7.61 10.41
N SER A 79 2.27 7.92 11.53
CA SER A 79 3.49 7.21 11.94
C SER A 79 3.28 5.73 12.32
N GLY A 80 2.03 5.28 12.50
CA GLY A 80 1.66 3.89 12.71
C GLY A 80 1.42 3.11 11.40
N SER A 81 1.35 3.81 10.27
CA SER A 81 1.20 3.20 8.94
C SER A 81 2.53 2.63 8.47
N ALA A 82 2.60 1.32 8.17
CA ALA A 82 3.87 0.66 7.86
C ALA A 82 3.73 -0.44 6.80
N SER A 83 4.85 -0.79 6.15
CA SER A 83 4.98 -1.99 5.29
C SER A 83 3.95 -2.01 4.14
N ALA A 84 3.02 -2.97 4.09
CA ALA A 84 2.01 -3.07 3.03
C ALA A 84 1.14 -1.81 2.89
N SER A 85 0.91 -1.07 3.98
CA SER A 85 0.25 0.24 3.94
C SER A 85 1.09 1.28 3.21
N GLU A 86 2.41 1.22 3.38
CA GLU A 86 3.35 2.10 2.68
C GLU A 86 3.49 1.73 1.20
N ILE A 87 3.41 0.43 0.87
CA ILE A 87 3.36 -0.04 -0.52
C ILE A 87 2.13 0.53 -1.23
N PHE A 88 0.97 0.46 -0.60
CA PHE A 88 -0.26 1.00 -1.16
C PHE A 88 -0.15 2.52 -1.36
N ALA A 89 0.18 3.25 -0.31
CA ALA A 89 0.22 4.71 -0.36
C ALA A 89 1.34 5.24 -1.27
N GLY A 90 2.55 4.66 -1.18
CA GLY A 90 3.66 4.99 -2.08
C GLY A 90 3.34 4.63 -3.53
N GLY A 91 2.61 3.52 -3.74
CA GLY A 91 2.12 3.12 -5.04
C GLY A 91 1.07 4.07 -5.61
N VAL A 92 0.12 4.57 -4.80
CA VAL A 92 -0.86 5.59 -5.21
C VAL A 92 -0.14 6.86 -5.69
N LEU A 93 0.90 7.30 -4.99
CA LEU A 93 1.72 8.44 -5.43
C LEU A 93 2.50 8.12 -6.71
N GLY A 94 3.12 6.95 -6.78
CA GLY A 94 3.98 6.55 -7.90
C GLY A 94 3.21 6.31 -9.21
N THR A 95 1.96 5.87 -9.13
CA THR A 95 1.07 5.66 -10.28
C THR A 95 0.25 6.90 -10.64
N GLY A 96 0.24 7.92 -9.78
CA GLY A 96 -0.62 9.09 -9.97
C GLY A 96 -2.11 8.82 -9.75
N SER A 97 -2.46 7.70 -9.09
CA SER A 97 -3.85 7.30 -8.86
C SER A 97 -4.55 8.10 -7.74
N GLY A 98 -3.83 9.00 -7.08
CA GLY A 98 -4.39 9.81 -6.00
C GLY A 98 -3.35 10.58 -5.20
N ILE A 99 -3.72 10.95 -3.98
CA ILE A 99 -2.87 11.72 -3.06
C ILE A 99 -2.81 11.04 -1.70
N VAL A 100 -1.76 11.35 -0.95
CA VAL A 100 -1.58 10.94 0.45
C VAL A 100 -1.65 12.18 1.34
N ILE A 101 -2.44 12.13 2.39
CA ILE A 101 -2.56 13.20 3.39
C ILE A 101 -2.39 12.66 4.81
N GLY A 102 -2.01 13.52 5.71
CA GLY A 102 -1.76 13.16 7.11
C GLY A 102 -0.33 13.45 7.52
N THR A 103 0.32 12.53 8.19
CA THR A 103 1.73 12.65 8.60
C THR A 103 2.58 11.55 7.97
N ARG A 104 3.90 11.71 8.04
CA ARG A 104 4.85 10.73 7.50
C ARG A 104 4.63 9.36 8.11
N SER A 105 4.69 8.30 7.31
CA SER A 105 4.57 6.91 7.72
C SER A 105 5.81 6.40 8.47
N TYR A 106 5.76 5.15 8.92
CA TYR A 106 6.80 4.53 9.76
C TYR A 106 8.16 4.40 9.07
N GLY A 107 8.20 4.02 7.79
CA GLY A 107 9.46 3.81 7.07
C GLY A 107 9.95 2.36 7.08
N LYS A 108 9.06 1.37 7.02
CA LYS A 108 9.43 -0.03 6.85
C LYS A 108 9.53 -0.39 5.38
N GLY A 109 10.70 -0.21 4.79
CA GLY A 109 10.99 -0.51 3.38
C GLY A 109 11.58 -1.91 3.12
N VAL A 110 11.41 -2.85 4.06
CA VAL A 110 11.94 -4.22 3.96
C VAL A 110 10.83 -5.26 4.02
N ALA A 111 11.02 -6.34 3.27
CA ALA A 111 10.14 -7.51 3.25
C ALA A 111 10.82 -8.72 3.90
N GLN A 112 10.01 -9.50 4.61
CA GLN A 112 10.45 -10.69 5.33
C GLN A 112 9.84 -11.92 4.72
N VAL A 113 10.65 -12.99 4.63
CA VAL A 113 10.21 -14.33 4.27
C VAL A 113 10.07 -15.15 5.56
N LEU A 114 8.97 -15.86 5.66
CA LEU A 114 8.77 -16.87 6.69
C LEU A 114 9.22 -18.23 6.13
N TYR A 115 10.21 -18.81 6.77
CA TYR A 115 10.61 -20.20 6.54
C TYR A 115 9.99 -21.06 7.63
N ASP A 116 9.30 -22.11 7.24
CA ASP A 116 8.73 -23.14 8.11
C ASP A 116 8.93 -24.52 7.47
N GLU A 117 8.42 -25.56 8.10
CA GLU A 117 8.57 -26.93 7.63
C GLU A 117 8.04 -27.15 6.20
N SER A 118 7.07 -26.36 5.74
CA SER A 118 6.49 -26.48 4.40
C SER A 118 7.44 -26.06 3.28
N ASN A 119 8.32 -25.10 3.56
CA ASN A 119 9.29 -24.57 2.58
C ASN A 119 10.75 -24.75 2.99
N CYS A 120 11.01 -25.20 4.24
CA CYS A 120 12.31 -25.56 4.78
C CYS A 120 12.19 -26.78 5.71
N PRO A 121 12.22 -28.01 5.18
CA PRO A 121 11.98 -29.24 5.97
C PRO A 121 12.94 -29.48 7.14
N TYR A 122 14.07 -28.78 7.18
CA TYR A 122 15.05 -28.88 8.27
C TYR A 122 14.63 -28.17 9.55
N LEU A 123 13.54 -27.42 9.54
CA LEU A 123 13.08 -26.65 10.70
C LEU A 123 12.27 -27.47 11.72
N HIS A 124 11.88 -28.72 11.38
CA HIS A 124 11.25 -29.68 12.31
C HIS A 124 10.14 -29.09 13.20
N GLY A 125 9.23 -28.30 12.61
CA GLY A 125 8.13 -27.65 13.31
C GLY A 125 8.43 -26.24 13.83
N ASP A 126 9.68 -25.80 13.78
CA ASP A 126 10.06 -24.40 14.04
C ASP A 126 9.78 -23.51 12.83
N ALA A 127 9.79 -22.18 13.05
CA ALA A 127 9.68 -21.20 11.99
C ALA A 127 10.66 -20.04 12.19
N VAL A 128 11.28 -19.59 11.10
CA VAL A 128 12.22 -18.47 11.10
C VAL A 128 11.77 -17.42 10.15
N LYS A 129 11.70 -16.17 10.63
CA LYS A 129 11.36 -15.00 9.84
C LYS A 129 12.62 -14.20 9.52
N VAL A 130 12.97 -14.14 8.23
CA VAL A 130 14.20 -13.51 7.75
C VAL A 130 13.87 -12.29 6.91
N THR A 131 14.55 -11.17 7.17
CA THR A 131 14.52 -10.02 6.26
C THR A 131 15.36 -10.35 5.03
N ALA A 132 14.70 -10.53 3.89
CA ALA A 132 15.32 -10.99 2.66
C ALA A 132 15.41 -9.92 1.57
N TYR A 133 14.50 -8.95 1.58
CA TYR A 133 14.40 -7.99 0.49
C TYR A 133 14.24 -6.56 1.01
N ARG A 134 14.72 -5.61 0.23
CA ARG A 134 14.19 -4.23 0.22
C ARG A 134 13.09 -4.15 -0.82
N PHE A 135 12.06 -3.37 -0.56
CA PHE A 135 11.03 -3.12 -1.55
C PHE A 135 11.02 -1.66 -2.02
N TYR A 136 10.54 -1.50 -3.22
CA TYR A 136 10.31 -0.21 -3.87
C TYR A 136 8.87 -0.18 -4.37
N CYS A 137 8.17 0.91 -4.11
CA CYS A 137 6.80 1.11 -4.58
C CYS A 137 6.76 1.32 -6.09
N ALA A 138 5.60 1.24 -6.71
CA ALA A 138 5.40 1.71 -8.07
C ALA A 138 5.97 3.12 -8.23
N GLY A 139 6.66 3.38 -9.34
CA GLY A 139 7.43 4.61 -9.52
C GLY A 139 8.86 4.57 -8.95
N GLY A 140 9.29 3.45 -8.35
CA GLY A 140 10.68 3.22 -7.93
C GLY A 140 11.10 3.85 -6.61
N ASN A 141 10.18 4.42 -5.85
CA ASN A 141 10.50 5.05 -4.57
C ASN A 141 10.56 4.02 -3.43
N THR A 142 11.62 4.10 -2.62
CA THR A 142 11.72 3.33 -1.37
C THR A 142 11.09 4.07 -0.21
N THR A 143 10.53 3.31 0.74
CA THR A 143 10.07 3.84 2.02
C THR A 143 11.04 3.53 3.17
N ASP A 144 12.12 2.80 2.88
CA ASP A 144 13.05 2.31 3.91
C ASP A 144 13.67 3.46 4.71
N ARG A 145 13.39 3.50 6.02
CA ARG A 145 13.83 4.53 6.98
C ARG A 145 13.39 5.96 6.67
N ILE A 146 12.67 6.14 5.57
CA ILE A 146 12.21 7.46 5.11
C ILE A 146 10.70 7.61 5.37
N GLY A 147 9.93 6.54 5.18
CA GLY A 147 8.48 6.56 5.16
C GLY A 147 7.91 7.20 3.88
N VAL A 148 6.61 7.08 3.73
CA VAL A 148 5.87 7.82 2.69
C VAL A 148 5.70 9.26 3.17
N VAL A 149 6.14 10.20 2.36
CA VAL A 149 5.94 11.63 2.60
C VAL A 149 4.58 12.03 2.03
N PRO A 150 3.65 12.54 2.84
CA PRO A 150 2.35 12.91 2.34
C PRO A 150 2.41 14.09 1.37
N THR A 151 1.48 14.12 0.43
CA THR A 151 1.26 15.28 -0.47
C THR A 151 0.87 16.53 0.32
N LEU A 152 0.05 16.33 1.36
CA LEU A 152 -0.35 17.40 2.29
C LEU A 152 -0.16 16.93 3.73
N TYR A 153 0.61 17.67 4.49
CA TYR A 153 0.73 17.47 5.93
C TYR A 153 -0.53 17.99 6.64
N ILE A 154 -1.29 17.06 7.20
CA ILE A 154 -2.54 17.34 7.92
C ILE A 154 -2.46 16.67 9.30
N PRO A 155 -2.74 17.37 10.40
CA PRO A 155 -2.86 16.75 11.72
C PRO A 155 -3.90 15.62 11.72
N GLN A 156 -3.66 14.57 12.52
CA GLN A 156 -4.50 13.35 12.50
C GLN A 156 -5.97 13.61 12.81
N ASP A 157 -6.25 14.52 13.74
CA ASP A 157 -7.59 14.92 14.13
C ASP A 157 -8.35 15.67 13.04
N GLN A 158 -7.65 16.25 12.07
CA GLN A 158 -8.20 16.99 10.93
C GLN A 158 -8.21 16.18 9.62
N ALA A 159 -7.50 15.05 9.57
CA ALA A 159 -7.26 14.31 8.32
C ALA A 159 -8.56 13.84 7.64
N VAL A 160 -9.54 13.35 8.39
CA VAL A 160 -10.82 12.90 7.83
C VAL A 160 -11.62 14.08 7.27
N ALA A 161 -11.69 15.18 8.00
CA ALA A 161 -12.41 16.38 7.54
C ALA A 161 -11.75 16.96 6.26
N ALA A 162 -10.42 17.00 6.23
CA ALA A 162 -9.68 17.43 5.04
C ALA A 162 -9.93 16.50 3.84
N ALA A 163 -9.94 15.18 4.05
CA ALA A 163 -10.22 14.22 2.99
C ALA A 163 -11.63 14.40 2.40
N ARG A 164 -12.63 14.63 3.23
CA ARG A 164 -14.00 14.89 2.80
C ARG A 164 -14.11 16.17 1.96
N LEU A 165 -13.43 17.24 2.38
CA LEU A 165 -13.37 18.47 1.59
C LEU A 165 -12.70 18.25 0.23
N LEU A 166 -11.56 17.54 0.22
CA LEU A 166 -10.83 17.22 -1.01
C LEU A 166 -11.62 16.29 -1.95
N SER A 167 -12.50 15.45 -1.42
CA SER A 167 -13.41 14.61 -2.23
C SER A 167 -14.57 15.41 -2.86
N GLY A 168 -14.69 16.70 -2.57
CA GLY A 168 -15.74 17.57 -3.08
C GLY A 168 -17.03 17.48 -2.27
N GLU A 169 -17.00 16.97 -1.05
CA GLU A 169 -18.14 17.03 -0.15
C GLU A 169 -18.36 18.49 0.28
N LYS A 170 -19.59 18.97 0.10
CA LYS A 170 -19.96 20.30 0.58
C LYS A 170 -20.21 20.24 2.09
N THR A 171 -19.56 21.10 2.83
CA THR A 171 -19.80 21.32 4.26
C THR A 171 -21.15 21.97 4.50
#